data_94a429ec20215d24bfaa24f705ae6011
#
_entry.id   94a429ec20215d24bfaa24f705ae6011
#
_cell.length_a   1.000
_cell.length_b   1.000
_cell.length_c   1.000
_cell.angle_alpha   90.00
_cell.angle_beta   90.00
_cell.angle_gamma   90.00
#
_symmetry.space_group_name_H-M   'P 1'
#
loop_
_entity.id
_entity.type
_entity.pdbx_description
1 polymer ?
#
loop_
_entity_poly.entity_id
_entity_poly.type
_entity_poly.pdbx_seq_one_letter_code
_entity_poly.pdbx_strand_id
1 'polypeptide(L)'
;LPTGQTTVAQGTWLGGDYLTGDWGGKRTELAAKGYTFFAYLNGIVAKNVSGGIKTGSSSATDLYAGMTVDLQKSMGWAGWTFNLSGINRAGSSIDDDVGGIYSVMQLVGGQTYFLYNVSLEKAWDNSKHALKFGRITATDDFVGSPFYGYYLSNSIDGQIRAVLFDGVMTSYPFAVWGARYQYTPNDGFR
;
A
#
# COMPACT_ATOMS: atom_id res chain seq x y z
N LEU A 1 2.27 5.27 -9.00
CA LEU A 1 1.21 4.30 -9.13
C LEU A 1 1.61 3.02 -8.46
N PRO A 2 0.86 2.49 -7.55
CA PRO A 2 0.75 1.06 -7.45
C PRO A 2 -0.18 0.61 -8.58
N THR A 3 0.27 0.59 -9.79
CA THR A 3 -0.25 -0.30 -10.81
C THR A 3 0.40 -1.67 -10.63
N GLY A 4 0.61 -2.07 -9.40
CA GLY A 4 0.57 -3.41 -8.96
C GLY A 4 -0.84 -3.70 -8.53
N GLN A 5 -1.82 -3.55 -9.41
CA GLN A 5 -2.89 -4.50 -9.41
C GLN A 5 -2.20 -5.81 -9.74
N THR A 6 -1.75 -6.52 -8.70
CA THR A 6 -1.81 -7.95 -8.74
C THR A 6 -3.25 -8.20 -9.14
N THR A 7 -3.49 -8.50 -10.40
CA THR A 7 -4.63 -9.29 -10.81
C THR A 7 -4.48 -10.55 -9.98
N VAL A 8 -5.06 -10.53 -8.77
CA VAL A 8 -5.40 -11.76 -8.09
C VAL A 8 -6.15 -12.50 -9.15
N ALA A 9 -5.55 -13.60 -9.63
CA ALA A 9 -6.14 -14.44 -10.63
C ALA A 9 -7.61 -14.55 -10.26
N GLN A 10 -8.51 -14.31 -11.20
CA GLN A 10 -9.96 -14.45 -11.01
C GLN A 10 -10.23 -15.88 -10.56
N GLY A 11 -9.93 -16.14 -9.31
CA GLY A 11 -10.26 -17.35 -8.62
C GLY A 11 -11.67 -17.16 -8.11
N THR A 12 -12.57 -17.86 -8.69
CA THR A 12 -13.98 -18.04 -8.34
C THR A 12 -14.18 -18.54 -6.91
N TRP A 13 -13.56 -17.88 -5.92
CA TRP A 13 -13.70 -18.35 -4.53
C TRP A 13 -15.14 -18.18 -4.03
N LEU A 14 -15.92 -17.33 -4.63
CA LEU A 14 -17.38 -17.20 -4.41
C LEU A 14 -18.09 -16.66 -5.66
N GLY A 15 -17.52 -16.81 -6.85
CA GLY A 15 -18.16 -16.42 -8.11
C GLY A 15 -18.18 -14.91 -8.38
N GLY A 16 -17.31 -14.11 -7.74
CA GLY A 16 -17.24 -12.67 -7.93
C GLY A 16 -15.83 -12.11 -7.83
N ASP A 17 -15.60 -10.92 -8.38
CA ASP A 17 -14.32 -10.22 -8.40
C ASP A 17 -13.86 -9.75 -7.00
N TYR A 18 -14.75 -9.78 -6.01
CA TYR A 18 -14.49 -9.28 -4.66
C TYR A 18 -14.96 -10.27 -3.59
N LEU A 19 -14.17 -10.46 -2.55
CA LEU A 19 -14.49 -11.34 -1.43
C LEU A 19 -15.85 -11.00 -0.78
N THR A 20 -16.22 -9.72 -0.72
CA THR A 20 -17.49 -9.25 -0.16
C THR A 20 -18.59 -9.06 -1.21
N GLY A 21 -18.32 -9.45 -2.47
CA GLY A 21 -19.25 -9.28 -3.57
C GLY A 21 -19.59 -7.83 -3.91
N ASP A 22 -20.69 -7.62 -4.60
CA ASP A 22 -21.13 -6.30 -5.08
C ASP A 22 -22.12 -5.59 -4.13
N TRP A 23 -22.33 -6.11 -2.91
CA TRP A 23 -23.24 -5.54 -1.90
C TRP A 23 -24.67 -5.29 -2.45
N GLY A 24 -25.16 -6.23 -3.26
CA GLY A 24 -26.46 -6.09 -3.92
C GLY A 24 -26.52 -4.97 -4.97
N GLY A 25 -25.42 -4.74 -5.69
CA GLY A 25 -25.29 -3.69 -6.70
C GLY A 25 -24.76 -2.35 -6.17
N LYS A 26 -24.63 -2.19 -4.85
CA LYS A 26 -24.20 -0.90 -4.26
C LYS A 26 -22.77 -0.54 -4.58
N ARG A 27 -21.86 -1.51 -4.64
CA ARG A 27 -20.45 -1.28 -5.00
C ARG A 27 -20.36 -0.70 -6.42
N THR A 28 -21.05 -1.32 -7.38
CA THR A 28 -21.12 -0.85 -8.77
C THR A 28 -21.77 0.53 -8.86
N GLU A 29 -22.88 0.79 -8.15
CA GLU A 29 -23.52 2.11 -8.09
C GLU A 29 -22.57 3.20 -7.57
N LEU A 30 -21.84 2.92 -6.48
CA LEU A 30 -20.88 3.85 -5.89
C LEU A 30 -19.68 4.10 -6.81
N ALA A 31 -19.15 3.07 -7.47
CA ALA A 31 -18.08 3.21 -8.45
C ALA A 31 -18.49 4.07 -9.65
N ALA A 32 -19.73 3.93 -10.13
CA ALA A 32 -20.27 4.79 -11.18
C ALA A 32 -20.34 6.26 -10.76
N LYS A 33 -20.58 6.54 -9.46
CA LYS A 33 -20.57 7.89 -8.87
C LYS A 33 -19.17 8.39 -8.50
N GLY A 34 -18.12 7.59 -8.76
CA GLY A 34 -16.73 7.96 -8.49
C GLY A 34 -16.17 7.46 -7.16
N TYR A 35 -16.89 6.67 -6.38
CA TYR A 35 -16.42 6.15 -5.09
C TYR A 35 -15.95 4.71 -5.23
N THR A 36 -14.68 4.44 -5.02
CA THR A 36 -14.08 3.09 -5.05
C THR A 36 -13.52 2.75 -3.68
N PHE A 37 -13.98 1.64 -3.11
CA PHE A 37 -13.51 1.12 -1.81
C PHE A 37 -12.63 -0.09 -2.01
N PHE A 38 -11.60 -0.20 -1.17
CA PHE A 38 -10.71 -1.37 -1.14
C PHE A 38 -10.37 -1.78 0.30
N ALA A 39 -10.06 -3.06 0.46
CA ALA A 39 -9.49 -3.59 1.69
C ALA A 39 -8.62 -4.81 1.33
N TYR A 40 -7.40 -4.84 1.89
CA TYR A 40 -6.45 -5.94 1.74
C TYR A 40 -6.05 -6.42 3.13
N LEU A 41 -6.20 -7.72 3.36
CA LEU A 41 -5.71 -8.37 4.57
C LEU A 41 -4.50 -9.23 4.20
N ASN A 42 -3.36 -8.89 4.76
CA ASN A 42 -2.13 -9.66 4.62
C ASN A 42 -1.84 -10.37 5.94
N GLY A 43 -1.31 -11.59 5.87
CA GLY A 43 -0.90 -12.36 7.03
C GLY A 43 0.40 -13.10 6.75
N ILE A 44 1.30 -13.13 7.73
CA ILE A 44 2.54 -13.89 7.69
C ILE A 44 2.60 -14.75 8.95
N VAL A 45 2.91 -16.03 8.75
CA VAL A 45 3.30 -16.96 9.81
C VAL A 45 4.72 -17.40 9.53
N ALA A 46 5.61 -17.26 10.50
CA ALA A 46 7.01 -17.66 10.39
C ALA A 46 7.40 -18.58 11.54
N LYS A 47 8.30 -19.52 11.26
CA LYS A 47 8.85 -20.44 12.26
C LYS A 47 10.36 -20.57 12.08
N ASN A 48 11.13 -20.29 13.14
CA ASN A 48 12.53 -20.65 13.20
C ASN A 48 12.66 -22.09 13.68
N VAL A 49 13.03 -23.00 12.80
CA VAL A 49 13.10 -24.44 13.07
C VAL A 49 14.48 -24.87 13.59
N SER A 50 15.54 -24.09 13.28
CA SER A 50 16.90 -24.35 13.73
C SER A 50 17.81 -23.15 13.52
N GLY A 51 18.87 -23.05 14.29
CA GLY A 51 19.80 -21.91 14.25
C GLY A 51 19.22 -20.64 14.88
N GLY A 52 19.88 -19.50 14.67
CA GLY A 52 19.52 -18.25 15.31
C GLY A 52 19.76 -18.27 16.83
N ILE A 53 18.98 -17.48 17.58
CA ILE A 53 19.06 -17.38 19.03
C ILE A 53 18.30 -18.54 19.70
N LYS A 54 17.09 -18.81 19.22
CA LYS A 54 16.24 -19.91 19.71
C LYS A 54 15.22 -20.32 18.65
N THR A 55 14.67 -21.52 18.77
CA THR A 55 13.53 -21.95 17.96
C THR A 55 12.25 -21.30 18.47
N GLY A 56 11.35 -20.94 17.55
CA GLY A 56 10.08 -20.31 17.91
C GLY A 56 9.20 -20.07 16.68
N SER A 57 8.02 -19.51 16.91
CA SER A 57 7.09 -19.13 15.84
C SER A 57 6.41 -17.82 16.16
N SER A 58 6.07 -17.07 15.11
CA SER A 58 5.40 -15.79 15.23
C SER A 58 4.42 -15.60 14.08
N SER A 59 3.45 -14.73 14.28
CA SER A 59 2.52 -14.33 13.23
C SER A 59 2.21 -12.83 13.28
N ALA A 60 2.06 -12.24 12.13
CA ALA A 60 1.66 -10.83 12.01
C ALA A 60 0.60 -10.67 10.92
N THR A 61 -0.27 -9.70 11.10
CA THR A 61 -1.30 -9.32 10.15
C THR A 61 -1.27 -7.83 9.87
N ASP A 62 -1.76 -7.46 8.70
CA ASP A 62 -1.87 -6.10 8.24
C ASP A 62 -3.18 -5.96 7.45
N LEU A 63 -4.07 -5.08 7.91
CA LEU A 63 -5.28 -4.68 7.19
C LEU A 63 -5.07 -3.28 6.63
N TYR A 64 -4.98 -3.19 5.32
CA TYR A 64 -4.92 -1.92 4.58
C TYR A 64 -6.27 -1.67 3.92
N ALA A 65 -6.97 -0.61 4.31
CA ALA A 65 -8.29 -0.30 3.79
C ALA A 65 -8.46 1.19 3.51
N GLY A 66 -9.31 1.51 2.53
CA GLY A 66 -9.54 2.89 2.16
C GLY A 66 -10.53 3.09 1.04
N MET A 67 -10.54 4.32 0.53
CA MET A 67 -11.32 4.71 -0.63
C MET A 67 -10.56 5.70 -1.51
N THR A 68 -10.88 5.64 -2.80
CA THR A 68 -10.51 6.64 -3.80
C THR A 68 -11.78 7.26 -4.35
N VAL A 69 -11.81 8.58 -4.46
CA VAL A 69 -12.93 9.33 -5.00
C VAL A 69 -12.50 10.08 -6.26
N ASP A 70 -13.07 9.71 -7.39
CA ASP A 70 -13.00 10.48 -8.63
C ASP A 70 -13.91 11.71 -8.48
N LEU A 71 -13.29 12.87 -8.25
CA LEU A 71 -14.02 14.11 -8.00
C LEU A 71 -14.66 14.69 -9.27
N GLN A 72 -14.24 14.24 -10.45
CA GLN A 72 -14.94 14.60 -11.68
C GLN A 72 -16.31 13.94 -11.74
N LYS A 73 -16.41 12.65 -11.39
CA LYS A 73 -17.68 11.93 -11.38
C LYS A 73 -18.58 12.36 -10.24
N SER A 74 -18.02 12.62 -9.05
CA SER A 74 -18.80 12.93 -7.86
C SER A 74 -19.19 14.40 -7.73
N MET A 75 -18.34 15.33 -8.18
CA MET A 75 -18.48 16.78 -7.96
C MET A 75 -18.25 17.65 -9.20
N GLY A 76 -17.90 17.06 -10.35
CA GLY A 76 -17.58 17.81 -11.57
C GLY A 76 -16.17 18.44 -11.60
N TRP A 77 -15.30 18.09 -10.65
CA TRP A 77 -13.93 18.62 -10.57
C TRP A 77 -13.00 17.84 -11.49
N ALA A 78 -12.84 18.32 -12.72
CA ALA A 78 -12.11 17.62 -13.77
C ALA A 78 -10.66 17.31 -13.36
N GLY A 79 -10.25 16.05 -13.47
CA GLY A 79 -8.91 15.55 -13.21
C GLY A 79 -8.49 15.55 -11.74
N TRP A 80 -9.42 15.76 -10.78
CA TRP A 80 -9.14 15.67 -9.36
C TRP A 80 -9.51 14.29 -8.80
N THR A 81 -8.65 13.78 -7.93
CA THR A 81 -8.85 12.55 -7.17
C THR A 81 -8.57 12.79 -5.70
N PHE A 82 -9.44 12.29 -4.83
CA PHE A 82 -9.22 12.25 -3.38
C PHE A 82 -8.92 10.82 -2.95
N ASN A 83 -7.92 10.64 -2.09
CA ASN A 83 -7.56 9.36 -1.51
C ASN A 83 -7.60 9.42 0.01
N LEU A 84 -8.19 8.40 0.62
CA LEU A 84 -8.21 8.20 2.06
C LEU A 84 -7.91 6.73 2.35
N SER A 85 -6.93 6.46 3.21
CA SER A 85 -6.67 5.09 3.65
C SER A 85 -6.05 5.03 5.03
N GLY A 86 -6.28 3.90 5.69
CA GLY A 86 -5.72 3.55 6.97
C GLY A 86 -5.18 2.13 6.99
N ILE A 87 -4.34 1.87 7.96
CA ILE A 87 -3.68 0.59 8.18
C ILE A 87 -3.88 0.18 9.62
N ASN A 88 -4.22 -1.08 9.82
CA ASN A 88 -4.16 -1.74 11.13
C ASN A 88 -3.15 -2.86 11.08
N ARG A 89 -2.20 -2.86 11.98
CA ARG A 89 -1.23 -3.93 12.18
C ARG A 89 -1.44 -4.61 13.51
N ALA A 90 -1.26 -5.95 13.53
CA ALA A 90 -1.32 -6.77 14.74
C ALA A 90 -0.37 -7.95 14.63
N GLY A 91 0.06 -8.46 15.79
CA GLY A 91 0.97 -9.61 15.86
C GLY A 91 2.39 -9.25 16.27
N SER A 92 3.31 -10.16 16.04
CA SER A 92 4.72 -10.03 16.46
C SER A 92 5.67 -10.54 15.38
N SER A 93 6.90 -10.02 15.39
CA SER A 93 7.98 -10.54 14.55
C SER A 93 8.65 -11.77 15.19
N ILE A 94 9.30 -12.57 14.36
CA ILE A 94 10.16 -13.68 14.80
C ILE A 94 11.61 -13.22 15.04
N ASP A 95 11.89 -11.93 15.00
CA ASP A 95 13.24 -11.37 15.02
C ASP A 95 14.03 -11.74 16.28
N ASP A 96 13.37 -11.76 17.44
CA ASP A 96 13.97 -12.17 18.73
C ASP A 96 14.40 -13.64 18.75
N ASP A 97 13.85 -14.46 17.89
CA ASP A 97 14.22 -15.86 17.76
C ASP A 97 15.34 -16.07 16.73
N VAL A 98 15.35 -15.25 15.66
CA VAL A 98 16.32 -15.36 14.56
C VAL A 98 17.60 -14.58 14.86
N GLY A 99 17.49 -13.36 15.40
CA GLY A 99 18.62 -12.48 15.72
C GLY A 99 19.24 -11.80 14.49
N GLY A 100 18.48 -11.60 13.43
CA GLY A 100 18.90 -10.87 12.24
C GLY A 100 18.89 -9.35 12.42
N ILE A 101 19.69 -8.62 11.65
CA ILE A 101 19.70 -7.14 11.62
C ILE A 101 18.38 -6.62 11.03
N TYR A 102 17.86 -7.29 10.01
CA TYR A 102 16.58 -7.01 9.41
C TYR A 102 15.62 -8.17 9.64
N SER A 103 14.35 -7.86 9.87
CA SER A 103 13.33 -8.88 10.01
C SER A 103 13.23 -9.75 8.75
N VAL A 104 13.03 -11.04 8.97
CA VAL A 104 12.67 -11.97 7.89
C VAL A 104 11.20 -11.85 7.49
N MET A 105 10.40 -11.11 8.27
CA MET A 105 9.00 -10.85 8.06
C MET A 105 8.78 -9.38 7.69
N GLN A 106 8.16 -9.12 6.55
CA GLN A 106 7.86 -7.73 6.14
C GLN A 106 6.82 -7.04 7.05
N LEU A 107 5.90 -7.79 7.64
CA LEU A 107 4.88 -7.26 8.55
C LEU A 107 5.43 -7.11 9.97
N VAL A 108 6.49 -6.31 10.12
CA VAL A 108 7.13 -6.09 11.41
C VAL A 108 6.74 -4.77 12.05
N GLY A 109 6.78 -4.74 13.37
CA GLY A 109 6.68 -3.54 14.19
C GLY A 109 5.28 -2.94 14.25
N GLY A 110 4.96 -2.45 15.46
CA GLY A 110 3.78 -1.67 15.77
C GLY A 110 2.46 -2.45 15.71
N GLN A 111 1.84 -2.61 16.86
CA GLN A 111 0.43 -3.00 16.93
C GLN A 111 -0.38 -1.73 17.06
N THR A 112 -0.87 -1.17 15.95
CA THR A 112 -1.54 0.12 15.99
C THR A 112 -2.33 0.41 14.73
N TYR A 113 -3.04 1.52 14.78
CA TYR A 113 -3.77 2.09 13.66
C TYR A 113 -2.99 3.28 13.10
N PHE A 114 -2.79 3.31 11.79
CA PHE A 114 -2.15 4.42 11.10
C PHE A 114 -3.14 5.05 10.13
N LEU A 115 -3.24 6.38 10.17
CA LEU A 115 -3.79 7.13 9.05
C LEU A 115 -2.69 7.21 7.98
N TYR A 116 -2.84 6.44 6.90
CA TYR A 116 -1.78 6.25 5.93
C TYR A 116 -1.79 7.30 4.82
N ASN A 117 -2.92 7.47 4.16
CA ASN A 117 -3.04 8.44 3.07
C ASN A 117 -4.28 9.31 3.28
N VAL A 118 -4.11 10.63 3.19
CA VAL A 118 -5.18 11.61 3.03
C VAL A 118 -4.66 12.63 2.04
N SER A 119 -4.98 12.46 0.76
CA SER A 119 -4.41 13.31 -0.27
C SER A 119 -5.40 13.71 -1.35
N LEU A 120 -5.12 14.86 -1.96
CA LEU A 120 -5.73 15.31 -3.19
C LEU A 120 -4.68 15.27 -4.30
N GLU A 121 -5.07 14.76 -5.45
CA GLU A 121 -4.24 14.74 -6.65
C GLU A 121 -4.97 15.40 -7.81
N LYS A 122 -4.27 16.29 -8.53
CA LYS A 122 -4.73 16.93 -9.74
C LYS A 122 -3.88 16.46 -10.91
N ALA A 123 -4.50 15.85 -11.91
CA ALA A 123 -3.88 15.52 -13.19
C ALA A 123 -4.43 16.43 -14.29
N TRP A 124 -3.56 16.83 -15.25
CA TRP A 124 -3.93 17.65 -16.40
C TRP A 124 -3.02 17.36 -17.61
N ASP A 125 -3.35 17.93 -18.77
CA ASP A 125 -2.65 17.69 -20.04
C ASP A 125 -2.53 16.20 -20.35
N ASN A 126 -3.66 15.50 -20.42
CA ASN A 126 -3.73 14.06 -20.64
C ASN A 126 -2.86 13.25 -19.64
N SER A 127 -2.87 13.68 -18.39
CA SER A 127 -2.09 13.09 -17.29
C SER A 127 -0.55 13.20 -17.43
N LYS A 128 -0.05 14.06 -18.32
CA LYS A 128 1.38 14.36 -18.37
C LYS A 128 1.89 15.05 -17.11
N HIS A 129 1.03 15.81 -16.48
CA HIS A 129 1.31 16.50 -15.22
C HIS A 129 0.40 16.00 -14.12
N ALA A 130 0.95 15.76 -12.94
CA ALA A 130 0.19 15.45 -11.74
C ALA A 130 0.79 16.16 -10.52
N LEU A 131 -0.06 16.80 -9.73
CA LEU A 131 0.28 17.39 -8.45
C LEU A 131 -0.53 16.69 -7.36
N LYS A 132 0.16 16.03 -6.44
CA LYS A 132 -0.44 15.36 -5.26
C LYS A 132 0.01 16.08 -4.00
N PHE A 133 -0.89 16.32 -3.09
CA PHE A 133 -0.58 16.93 -1.80
C PHE A 133 -1.48 16.40 -0.70
N GLY A 134 -0.96 16.41 0.53
CA GLY A 134 -1.64 15.88 1.68
C GLY A 134 -0.72 15.03 2.55
N ARG A 135 -1.31 14.06 3.26
CA ARG A 135 -0.55 13.05 4.00
C ARG A 135 -0.20 11.92 3.04
N ILE A 136 1.07 11.77 2.72
CA ILE A 136 1.60 10.84 1.71
C ILE A 136 2.84 10.11 2.24
N THR A 137 3.18 9.00 1.61
CA THR A 137 4.39 8.24 1.91
C THR A 137 5.39 8.43 0.79
N ALA A 138 6.58 8.94 1.10
CA ALA A 138 7.58 9.29 0.10
C ALA A 138 8.02 8.08 -0.73
N THR A 139 8.15 6.91 -0.12
CA THR A 139 8.61 5.71 -0.83
C THR A 139 7.61 5.19 -1.86
N ASP A 140 6.31 5.36 -1.65
CA ASP A 140 5.29 4.95 -2.63
C ASP A 140 5.39 5.79 -3.92
N ASP A 141 5.72 7.06 -3.77
CA ASP A 141 5.76 8.01 -4.87
C ASP A 141 7.12 8.06 -5.59
N PHE A 142 8.24 7.74 -4.91
CA PHE A 142 9.59 7.98 -5.44
C PHE A 142 10.47 6.72 -5.57
N VAL A 143 10.22 5.67 -4.80
CA VAL A 143 11.13 4.52 -4.70
C VAL A 143 10.41 3.18 -4.90
N GLY A 144 9.18 3.20 -5.39
CA GLY A 144 8.38 1.99 -5.63
C GLY A 144 8.94 1.12 -6.77
N SER A 145 8.86 -0.18 -6.60
CA SER A 145 9.13 -1.16 -7.66
C SER A 145 8.16 -2.33 -7.55
N PRO A 146 7.62 -2.83 -8.69
CA PRO A 146 6.74 -4.00 -8.68
C PRO A 146 7.42 -5.26 -8.16
N PHE A 147 8.75 -5.33 -8.19
CA PHE A 147 9.51 -6.49 -7.73
C PHE A 147 9.53 -6.63 -6.20
N TYR A 148 9.37 -5.55 -5.44
CA TYR A 148 9.44 -5.60 -3.97
C TYR A 148 8.37 -6.49 -3.35
N GLY A 149 7.18 -6.59 -3.95
CA GLY A 149 6.09 -7.46 -3.48
C GLY A 149 6.37 -8.97 -3.53
N TYR A 150 7.47 -9.40 -4.15
CA TYR A 150 7.87 -10.81 -4.20
C TYR A 150 8.78 -11.23 -3.04
N TYR A 151 9.19 -10.30 -2.19
CA TYR A 151 10.11 -10.57 -1.07
C TYR A 151 9.37 -10.50 0.27
N LEU A 152 9.74 -11.38 1.18
CA LEU A 152 9.21 -11.42 2.55
C LEU A 152 10.12 -10.69 3.55
N SER A 153 11.40 -10.55 3.22
CA SER A 153 12.35 -9.91 4.11
C SER A 153 12.16 -8.40 4.15
N ASN A 154 12.13 -7.85 5.34
CA ASN A 154 12.01 -6.41 5.57
C ASN A 154 13.22 -5.59 5.06
N SER A 155 14.31 -6.25 4.63
CA SER A 155 15.46 -5.57 4.02
C SER A 155 15.17 -5.06 2.61
N ILE A 156 14.20 -5.65 1.90
CA ILE A 156 13.95 -5.39 0.47
C ILE A 156 12.45 -5.32 0.12
N ASP A 157 11.54 -5.63 1.05
CA ASP A 157 10.12 -5.49 0.81
C ASP A 157 9.70 -4.02 0.76
N GLY A 158 9.00 -3.63 -0.27
CA GLY A 158 8.56 -2.26 -0.48
C GLY A 158 9.64 -1.29 -0.98
N GLN A 159 10.85 -1.33 -0.44
CA GLN A 159 12.04 -0.62 -0.91
C GLN A 159 13.30 -1.10 -0.17
N ILE A 160 14.46 -0.81 -0.76
CA ILE A 160 15.74 -1.12 -0.11
C ILE A 160 15.89 -0.27 1.15
N ARG A 161 16.12 -0.90 2.30
CA ARG A 161 16.20 -0.22 3.60
C ARG A 161 17.24 0.90 3.68
N ALA A 162 18.36 0.77 3.00
CA ALA A 162 19.38 1.81 2.95
C ALA A 162 18.82 3.17 2.49
N VAL A 163 17.91 3.17 1.50
CA VAL A 163 17.26 4.40 1.02
C VAL A 163 16.49 5.13 2.12
N LEU A 164 15.86 4.39 3.02
CA LEU A 164 15.12 4.98 4.14
C LEU A 164 16.03 5.60 5.18
N PHE A 165 17.11 4.91 5.54
CA PHE A 165 18.02 5.36 6.58
C PHE A 165 18.93 6.50 6.11
N ASP A 166 19.40 6.41 4.88
CA ASP A 166 20.31 7.43 4.32
C ASP A 166 19.55 8.64 3.78
N GLY A 167 18.35 8.44 3.21
CA GLY A 167 17.52 9.49 2.62
C GLY A 167 16.51 10.13 3.58
N VAL A 168 16.36 9.61 4.80
CA VAL A 168 15.34 10.06 5.78
C VAL A 168 13.95 10.12 5.16
N MET A 169 13.57 9.09 4.41
CA MET A 169 12.27 9.01 3.73
C MET A 169 11.24 8.23 4.58
N THR A 170 9.98 8.63 4.47
CA THR A 170 8.89 7.83 5.06
C THR A 170 8.55 6.63 4.18
N SER A 171 8.29 5.52 4.83
CA SER A 171 7.90 4.24 4.24
C SER A 171 6.67 3.69 4.92
N TYR A 172 5.94 2.84 4.22
CA TYR A 172 4.82 2.06 4.76
C TYR A 172 5.16 1.46 6.13
N PRO A 173 4.34 1.64 7.18
CA PRO A 173 3.02 2.27 7.22
C PRO A 173 3.04 3.77 7.61
N PHE A 174 4.18 4.42 7.56
CA PHE A 174 4.34 5.81 7.99
C PHE A 174 4.16 6.78 6.83
N ALA A 175 3.51 7.90 7.12
CA ALA A 175 3.27 8.97 6.16
C ALA A 175 3.47 10.34 6.81
N VAL A 176 3.77 11.34 5.99
CA VAL A 176 4.00 12.74 6.38
C VAL A 176 3.17 13.68 5.51
N TRP A 177 2.98 14.90 5.98
CA TRP A 177 2.41 15.96 5.16
C TRP A 177 3.44 16.42 4.13
N GLY A 178 3.04 16.44 2.86
CA GLY A 178 3.93 16.79 1.78
C GLY A 178 3.20 17.03 0.47
N ALA A 179 3.97 17.31 -0.57
CA ALA A 179 3.49 17.43 -1.93
C ALA A 179 4.46 16.77 -2.90
N ARG A 180 3.92 16.21 -3.99
CA ARG A 180 4.68 15.63 -5.10
C ARG A 180 4.16 16.23 -6.41
N TYR A 181 5.07 16.71 -7.23
CA TYR A 181 4.81 17.02 -8.63
C TYR A 181 5.44 15.93 -9.50
N GLN A 182 4.70 15.45 -10.48
CA GLN A 182 5.15 14.48 -11.47
C GLN A 182 4.96 15.05 -12.87
N TYR A 183 5.98 14.87 -13.71
CA TYR A 183 5.92 15.16 -15.13
C TYR A 183 6.26 13.90 -15.93
N THR A 184 5.37 13.51 -16.82
CA THR A 184 5.50 12.30 -17.66
C THR A 184 5.36 12.73 -19.12
N PRO A 185 6.45 13.11 -19.79
CA PRO A 185 6.41 13.65 -21.17
C PRO A 185 5.94 12.64 -22.22
N ASN A 186 6.21 11.36 -21.98
CA ASN A 186 5.79 10.23 -22.81
C ASN A 186 5.77 8.94 -22.01
N ASP A 187 5.23 7.85 -22.58
CA ASP A 187 5.02 6.57 -21.89
C ASP A 187 6.33 5.85 -21.45
N GLY A 188 7.45 6.19 -22.02
CA GLY A 188 8.76 5.61 -21.69
C GLY A 188 9.53 6.37 -20.62
N PHE A 189 9.02 7.51 -20.12
CA PHE A 189 9.68 8.34 -19.15
C PHE A 189 8.73 8.72 -18.01
N ARG A 190 9.11 8.35 -16.80
CA ARG A 190 8.43 8.70 -15.55
C ARG A 190 9.42 9.20 -14.52
#